data_c23ab2d2783700533c8937d0bc6662ef
#
_entry.id   c23ab2d2783700533c8937d0bc6662ef
#
_cell.length_a   1.000
_cell.length_b   1.000
_cell.length_c   1.000
_cell.angle_alpha   90.00
_cell.angle_beta   90.00
_cell.angle_gamma   90.00
#
_symmetry.space_group_name_H-M   'P 1'
#
loop_
_entity.id
_entity.type
_entity.pdbx_description
1 polymer ?
#
loop_
_entity_poly.entity_id
_entity_poly.type
_entity_poly.pdbx_seq_one_letter_code
_entity_poly.pdbx_strand_id
1 'polypeptide(L)'
;DLYPYTLGGRVVAVMTMIPGVGVLGTLAATIAAGLIEYRERGQKGLRTYMLKHHLLVLGWNEKSFGAIDDFRHDPRYLEMPICVVADLETTPIAEPVLFVRGRPGSRDSLSRSSAEFAAAAIVFANDPNNPQSDHETALIALALKKLNPKVRLSAELIDPENREHLEAAGCD
;
A
#
# COMPACT_ATOMS: atom_id res chain seq x y z
N ASP A 1 41.45 -7.72 32.58
CA ASP A 1 41.13 -6.27 32.60
C ASP A 1 42.38 -5.47 32.25
N LEU A 2 42.43 -4.86 31.07
CA LEU A 2 43.54 -4.01 30.62
C LEU A 2 43.18 -2.55 30.96
N TYR A 3 43.71 -2.08 32.12
CA TYR A 3 43.61 -0.67 32.51
C TYR A 3 44.89 0.10 32.16
N PRO A 4 44.77 1.30 31.59
CA PRO A 4 45.94 2.16 31.39
C PRO A 4 46.43 2.69 32.74
N TYR A 5 47.63 2.22 33.18
CA TYR A 5 48.23 2.63 34.45
C TYR A 5 49.00 3.95 34.37
N THR A 6 49.42 4.35 33.18
CA THR A 6 50.18 5.58 32.95
C THR A 6 49.29 6.74 32.54
N LEU A 7 49.68 7.97 32.85
CA LEU A 7 48.96 9.17 32.47
C LEU A 7 48.81 9.29 30.94
N GLY A 8 49.88 8.97 30.19
CA GLY A 8 49.83 8.94 28.71
C GLY A 8 48.88 7.87 28.17
N GLY A 9 48.85 6.68 28.78
CA GLY A 9 47.92 5.63 28.38
C GLY A 9 46.45 6.02 28.60
N ARG A 10 46.13 6.76 29.67
CA ARG A 10 44.78 7.29 29.91
C ARG A 10 44.32 8.32 28.89
N VAL A 11 45.26 9.24 28.48
CA VAL A 11 44.97 10.23 27.44
C VAL A 11 44.69 9.53 26.10
N VAL A 12 45.52 8.56 25.72
CA VAL A 12 45.30 7.78 24.50
C VAL A 12 43.96 7.03 24.56
N ALA A 13 43.61 6.40 25.68
CA ALA A 13 42.35 5.70 25.86
C ALA A 13 41.14 6.65 25.67
N VAL A 14 41.18 7.83 26.26
CA VAL A 14 40.10 8.83 26.07
C VAL A 14 40.02 9.30 24.61
N MET A 15 41.19 9.57 23.99
CA MET A 15 41.21 10.00 22.58
C MET A 15 40.67 8.94 21.60
N THR A 16 40.79 7.66 21.93
CA THR A 16 40.24 6.57 21.10
C THR A 16 38.80 6.25 21.43
N MET A 17 38.34 6.41 22.67
CA MET A 17 36.97 6.16 23.09
C MET A 17 35.99 7.18 22.49
N ILE A 18 36.34 8.47 22.49
CA ILE A 18 35.42 9.53 21.99
C ILE A 18 35.08 9.32 20.52
N PRO A 19 36.02 9.15 19.57
CA PRO A 19 35.69 8.86 18.19
C PRO A 19 34.96 7.52 18.01
N GLY A 20 35.32 6.49 18.79
CA GLY A 20 34.67 5.18 18.71
C GLY A 20 33.18 5.25 19.03
N VAL A 21 32.80 5.93 20.10
CA VAL A 21 31.36 6.15 20.47
C VAL A 21 30.69 7.02 19.43
N GLY A 22 31.36 8.06 18.92
CA GLY A 22 30.82 8.94 17.87
C GLY A 22 30.52 8.19 16.58
N VAL A 23 31.40 7.35 16.09
CA VAL A 23 31.21 6.54 14.89
C VAL A 23 30.07 5.56 15.07
N LEU A 24 30.01 4.86 16.20
CA LEU A 24 28.88 3.95 16.48
C LEU A 24 27.56 4.68 16.59
N GLY A 25 27.52 5.86 17.22
CA GLY A 25 26.33 6.69 17.34
C GLY A 25 25.83 7.19 15.99
N THR A 26 26.72 7.67 15.13
CA THR A 26 26.34 8.12 13.77
C THR A 26 25.84 6.95 12.90
N LEU A 27 26.48 5.78 12.99
CA LEU A 27 26.03 4.59 12.28
C LEU A 27 24.62 4.17 12.72
N ALA A 28 24.38 4.10 14.03
CA ALA A 28 23.06 3.76 14.58
C ALA A 28 21.99 4.77 14.16
N ALA A 29 22.31 6.08 14.20
CA ALA A 29 21.40 7.14 13.77
C ALA A 29 21.07 7.04 12.27
N THR A 30 22.05 6.73 11.43
CA THR A 30 21.83 6.58 9.98
C THR A 30 20.92 5.40 9.66
N ILE A 31 21.13 4.27 10.34
CA ILE A 31 20.26 3.08 10.18
C ILE A 31 18.84 3.41 10.64
N ALA A 32 18.69 4.05 11.81
CA ALA A 32 17.38 4.44 12.34
C ALA A 32 16.65 5.41 11.38
N ALA A 33 17.33 6.42 10.85
CA ALA A 33 16.77 7.35 9.88
C ALA A 33 16.30 6.63 8.61
N GLY A 34 17.09 5.71 8.07
CA GLY A 34 16.72 4.91 6.90
C GLY A 34 15.48 4.03 7.13
N LEU A 35 15.34 3.44 8.32
CA LEU A 35 14.16 2.65 8.69
C LEU A 35 12.91 3.51 8.82
N ILE A 36 13.04 4.71 9.39
CA ILE A 36 11.92 5.67 9.49
C ILE A 36 11.47 6.09 8.08
N GLU A 37 12.40 6.52 7.23
CA GLU A 37 12.09 6.91 5.86
C GLU A 37 11.44 5.76 5.08
N TYR A 38 11.92 4.53 5.25
CA TYR A 38 11.34 3.35 4.62
C TYR A 38 9.87 3.14 5.04
N ARG A 39 9.55 3.30 6.33
CA ARG A 39 8.16 3.21 6.84
C ARG A 39 7.29 4.34 6.32
N GLU A 40 7.77 5.58 6.36
CA GLU A 40 7.02 6.73 5.85
C GLU A 40 6.66 6.60 4.36
N ARG A 41 7.59 6.16 3.53
CA ARG A 41 7.32 5.90 2.10
C ARG A 41 6.22 4.86 1.90
N GLY A 42 6.14 3.85 2.77
CA GLY A 42 5.05 2.88 2.77
C GLY A 42 3.71 3.50 3.13
N GLN A 43 3.67 4.28 4.21
CA GLN A 43 2.45 4.95 4.67
C GLN A 43 1.94 6.00 3.67
N LYS A 44 2.84 6.69 2.97
CA LYS A 44 2.50 7.65 1.91
C LYS A 44 2.15 6.98 0.57
N GLY A 45 2.16 5.66 0.49
CA GLY A 45 1.82 4.92 -0.73
C GLY A 45 2.75 5.16 -1.91
N LEU A 46 4.01 5.55 -1.65
CA LEU A 46 5.01 5.85 -2.69
C LEU A 46 5.79 4.62 -3.16
N ARG A 47 5.48 3.45 -2.61
CA ARG A 47 6.15 2.20 -2.97
C ARG A 47 5.54 1.57 -4.21
N THR A 48 6.37 0.80 -4.90
CA THR A 48 5.95 -0.16 -5.91
C THR A 48 6.02 -1.55 -5.29
N TYR A 49 4.98 -2.33 -5.45
CA TYR A 49 4.89 -3.67 -4.93
C TYR A 49 4.97 -4.69 -6.07
N MET A 50 5.68 -5.80 -5.85
CA MET A 50 5.69 -6.95 -6.76
C MET A 50 4.84 -8.06 -6.14
N LEU A 51 3.54 -7.99 -6.39
CA LEU A 51 2.56 -8.92 -5.82
C LEU A 51 2.08 -9.89 -6.90
N LYS A 52 1.74 -11.10 -6.44
CA LYS A 52 1.04 -12.09 -7.26
C LYS A 52 -0.08 -12.69 -6.44
N HIS A 53 -1.20 -12.98 -7.10
CA HIS A 53 -2.35 -13.63 -6.48
C HIS A 53 -2.83 -12.89 -5.23
N HIS A 54 -3.05 -11.59 -5.37
CA HIS A 54 -3.47 -10.70 -4.30
C HIS A 54 -4.86 -10.12 -4.57
N LEU A 55 -5.48 -9.58 -3.53
CA LEU A 55 -6.71 -8.82 -3.62
C LEU A 55 -6.38 -7.34 -3.84
N LEU A 56 -6.97 -6.76 -4.88
CA LEU A 56 -6.79 -5.35 -5.22
C LEU A 56 -8.05 -4.55 -4.87
N VAL A 57 -7.89 -3.51 -4.06
CA VAL A 57 -8.96 -2.58 -3.71
C VAL A 57 -8.69 -1.26 -4.41
N LEU A 58 -9.59 -0.85 -5.29
CA LEU A 58 -9.48 0.36 -6.11
C LEU A 58 -10.52 1.39 -5.67
N GLY A 59 -10.06 2.54 -5.23
CA GLY A 59 -10.90 3.55 -4.58
C GLY A 59 -11.02 3.30 -3.07
N TRP A 60 -11.51 4.33 -2.38
CA TRP A 60 -11.66 4.29 -0.92
C TRP A 60 -12.85 5.14 -0.49
N ASN A 61 -13.76 4.53 0.27
CA ASN A 61 -14.85 5.21 0.95
C ASN A 61 -15.15 4.51 2.30
N GLU A 62 -16.18 4.94 3.00
CA GLU A 62 -16.54 4.41 4.32
C GLU A 62 -16.81 2.89 4.33
N LYS A 63 -17.35 2.34 3.23
CA LYS A 63 -17.66 0.90 3.11
C LYS A 63 -16.41 0.04 2.89
N SER A 64 -15.32 0.65 2.40
CA SER A 64 -14.08 -0.07 2.07
C SER A 64 -13.46 -0.73 3.30
N PHE A 65 -13.57 -0.10 4.47
CA PHE A 65 -13.04 -0.66 5.72
C PHE A 65 -13.74 -1.97 6.10
N GLY A 66 -15.08 -1.97 6.09
CA GLY A 66 -15.87 -3.17 6.39
C GLY A 66 -15.59 -4.31 5.42
N ALA A 67 -15.52 -4.00 4.11
CA ALA A 67 -15.21 -5.01 3.10
C ALA A 67 -13.82 -5.64 3.30
N ILE A 68 -12.81 -4.86 3.64
CA ILE A 68 -11.46 -5.40 3.93
C ILE A 68 -11.49 -6.29 5.17
N ASP A 69 -12.25 -5.90 6.18
CA ASP A 69 -12.41 -6.71 7.40
C ASP A 69 -13.10 -8.04 7.09
N ASP A 70 -14.16 -8.03 6.28
CA ASP A 70 -14.84 -9.23 5.80
C ASP A 70 -13.90 -10.15 5.01
N PHE A 71 -13.07 -9.60 4.10
CA PHE A 71 -12.08 -10.39 3.37
C PHE A 71 -11.03 -11.04 4.28
N ARG A 72 -10.64 -10.37 5.34
CA ARG A 72 -9.69 -10.93 6.33
C ARG A 72 -10.27 -12.10 7.14
N HIS A 73 -11.58 -12.16 7.27
CA HIS A 73 -12.28 -13.24 7.97
C HIS A 73 -12.76 -14.37 7.03
N ASP A 74 -12.73 -14.17 5.72
CA ASP A 74 -13.11 -15.19 4.75
C ASP A 74 -11.93 -16.16 4.48
N PRO A 75 -12.09 -17.48 4.74
CA PRO A 75 -11.03 -18.46 4.52
C PRO A 75 -10.45 -18.48 3.09
N ARG A 76 -11.22 -18.00 2.10
CA ARG A 76 -10.77 -17.95 0.69
C ARG A 76 -9.73 -16.87 0.43
N TYR A 77 -9.71 -15.82 1.26
CA TYR A 77 -8.86 -14.62 1.08
C TYR A 77 -7.88 -14.40 2.22
N LEU A 78 -7.95 -15.20 3.29
CA LEU A 78 -7.19 -15.02 4.53
C LEU A 78 -5.67 -14.88 4.31
N GLU A 79 -5.12 -15.64 3.37
CA GLU A 79 -3.69 -15.62 3.05
C GLU A 79 -3.32 -14.69 1.89
N MET A 80 -4.31 -14.06 1.25
CA MET A 80 -4.05 -13.17 0.13
C MET A 80 -3.58 -11.80 0.62
N PRO A 81 -2.45 -11.30 0.12
CA PRO A 81 -2.07 -9.90 0.36
C PRO A 81 -3.16 -8.96 -0.17
N ILE A 82 -3.48 -7.92 0.59
CA ILE A 82 -4.43 -6.89 0.18
C ILE A 82 -3.65 -5.64 -0.18
N CYS A 83 -3.90 -5.10 -1.38
CA CYS A 83 -3.32 -3.84 -1.84
C CYS A 83 -4.43 -2.84 -2.15
N VAL A 84 -4.39 -1.70 -1.47
CA VAL A 84 -5.32 -0.58 -1.67
C VAL A 84 -4.68 0.46 -2.58
N VAL A 85 -5.42 0.92 -3.58
CA VAL A 85 -5.04 2.03 -4.46
C VAL A 85 -6.06 3.14 -4.30
N ALA A 86 -5.64 4.27 -3.77
CA ALA A 86 -6.52 5.42 -3.57
C ALA A 86 -5.73 6.73 -3.63
N ASP A 87 -6.40 7.82 -3.97
CA ASP A 87 -5.79 9.16 -4.00
C ASP A 87 -5.92 9.82 -2.63
N LEU A 88 -5.22 9.25 -1.65
CA LEU A 88 -5.15 9.71 -0.27
C LEU A 88 -3.71 10.06 0.09
N GLU A 89 -3.51 11.00 1.00
CA GLU A 89 -2.16 11.42 1.41
C GLU A 89 -1.42 10.34 2.20
N THR A 90 -2.17 9.55 2.98
CA THR A 90 -1.64 8.48 3.81
C THR A 90 -2.52 7.25 3.73
N THR A 91 -1.97 6.09 4.10
CA THR A 91 -2.75 4.85 4.15
C THR A 91 -3.96 4.99 5.06
N PRO A 92 -5.16 4.63 4.58
CA PRO A 92 -6.38 4.71 5.37
C PRO A 92 -6.52 3.56 6.38
N ILE A 93 -5.69 2.54 6.26
CA ILE A 93 -5.74 1.34 7.10
C ILE A 93 -4.33 0.90 7.48
N ALA A 94 -4.18 0.40 8.71
CA ALA A 94 -2.90 -0.10 9.23
C ALA A 94 -2.51 -1.46 8.60
N GLU A 95 -1.22 -1.79 8.72
CA GLU A 95 -0.69 -3.11 8.33
C GLU A 95 -1.57 -4.27 8.88
N PRO A 96 -1.73 -5.36 8.11
CA PRO A 96 -0.90 -5.78 6.98
C PRO A 96 -1.41 -5.40 5.57
N VAL A 97 -2.16 -4.31 5.40
CA VAL A 97 -2.61 -3.84 4.09
C VAL A 97 -1.56 -2.98 3.43
N LEU A 98 -1.30 -3.24 2.16
CA LEU A 98 -0.36 -2.48 1.34
C LEU A 98 -1.10 -1.31 0.70
N PHE A 99 -0.43 -0.16 0.55
CA PHE A 99 -1.05 1.03 0.03
C PHE A 99 -0.25 1.63 -1.12
N VAL A 100 -0.94 1.98 -2.21
CA VAL A 100 -0.43 2.71 -3.36
C VAL A 100 -1.22 3.99 -3.52
N ARG A 101 -0.56 5.13 -3.36
CA ARG A 101 -1.18 6.42 -3.58
C ARG A 101 -1.30 6.71 -5.08
N GLY A 102 -2.48 7.08 -5.52
CA GLY A 102 -2.76 7.56 -6.87
C GLY A 102 -4.18 7.26 -7.32
N ARG A 103 -4.55 7.77 -8.50
CA ARG A 103 -5.86 7.52 -9.08
C ARG A 103 -6.03 6.03 -9.39
N PRO A 104 -7.09 5.36 -8.92
CA PRO A 104 -7.27 3.92 -9.03
C PRO A 104 -7.20 3.37 -10.47
N GLY A 105 -7.72 4.11 -11.46
CA GLY A 105 -7.71 3.74 -12.88
C GLY A 105 -6.46 4.16 -13.66
N SER A 106 -5.49 4.83 -13.04
CA SER A 106 -4.29 5.27 -13.75
C SER A 106 -3.33 4.12 -14.03
N ARG A 107 -2.65 4.17 -15.18
CA ARG A 107 -1.66 3.16 -15.56
C ARG A 107 -0.52 3.04 -14.54
N ASP A 108 -0.09 4.16 -13.98
CA ASP A 108 0.98 4.20 -12.97
C ASP A 108 0.56 3.46 -11.70
N SER A 109 -0.60 3.79 -11.14
CA SER A 109 -1.11 3.16 -9.93
C SER A 109 -1.35 1.66 -10.11
N LEU A 110 -1.94 1.25 -11.23
CA LEU A 110 -2.17 -0.16 -11.56
C LEU A 110 -0.85 -0.93 -11.71
N SER A 111 0.16 -0.33 -12.36
CA SER A 111 1.48 -0.95 -12.47
C SER A 111 2.17 -1.08 -11.12
N ARG A 112 2.13 -0.03 -10.28
CA ARG A 112 2.76 -0.02 -8.94
C ARG A 112 2.11 -0.98 -7.96
N SER A 113 0.83 -1.30 -8.15
CA SER A 113 0.09 -2.28 -7.37
C SER A 113 0.15 -3.70 -7.94
N SER A 114 0.89 -3.95 -9.03
CA SER A 114 0.93 -5.24 -9.75
C SER A 114 -0.46 -5.75 -10.16
N ALA A 115 -1.34 -4.86 -10.60
CA ALA A 115 -2.73 -5.17 -10.94
C ALA A 115 -2.89 -6.28 -12.01
N GLU A 116 -1.88 -6.44 -12.89
CA GLU A 116 -1.83 -7.52 -13.89
C GLU A 116 -1.80 -8.93 -13.29
N PHE A 117 -1.35 -9.09 -12.03
CA PHE A 117 -1.25 -10.35 -11.32
C PHE A 117 -2.27 -10.50 -10.19
N ALA A 118 -3.21 -9.57 -10.06
CA ALA A 118 -4.28 -9.66 -9.07
C ALA A 118 -5.21 -10.84 -9.36
N ALA A 119 -5.59 -11.59 -8.32
CA ALA A 119 -6.54 -12.69 -8.42
C ALA A 119 -8.00 -12.20 -8.39
N ALA A 120 -8.25 -11.19 -7.59
CA ALA A 120 -9.54 -10.53 -7.47
C ALA A 120 -9.35 -9.03 -7.24
N ALA A 121 -10.36 -8.26 -7.62
CA ALA A 121 -10.37 -6.84 -7.38
C ALA A 121 -11.78 -6.37 -7.01
N ILE A 122 -11.83 -5.31 -6.21
CA ILE A 122 -13.06 -4.59 -5.92
C ILE A 122 -12.84 -3.10 -6.19
N VAL A 123 -13.80 -2.47 -6.84
CA VAL A 123 -13.79 -1.02 -7.09
C VAL A 123 -14.84 -0.37 -6.21
N PHE A 124 -14.40 0.58 -5.40
CA PHE A 124 -15.29 1.41 -4.60
C PHE A 124 -15.53 2.76 -5.29
N ALA A 125 -16.75 3.24 -5.18
CA ALA A 125 -17.10 4.57 -5.64
C ALA A 125 -16.37 5.64 -4.85
N ASN A 126 -15.91 6.69 -5.52
CA ASN A 126 -15.21 7.82 -4.88
C ASN A 126 -16.15 8.60 -3.94
N ASP A 127 -17.41 8.79 -4.35
CA ASP A 127 -18.46 9.38 -3.53
C ASP A 127 -19.69 8.45 -3.54
N PRO A 128 -19.98 7.74 -2.43
CA PRO A 128 -21.09 6.80 -2.35
C PRO A 128 -22.47 7.48 -2.36
N ASN A 129 -22.56 8.81 -2.30
CA ASN A 129 -23.80 9.57 -2.35
C ASN A 129 -24.06 10.19 -3.74
N ASN A 130 -23.12 10.02 -4.68
CA ASN A 130 -23.23 10.62 -6.01
C ASN A 130 -23.30 9.51 -7.09
N PRO A 131 -24.46 9.33 -7.78
CA PRO A 131 -24.61 8.35 -8.86
C PRO A 131 -23.61 8.51 -10.01
N GLN A 132 -23.06 9.72 -10.22
CA GLN A 132 -22.04 9.94 -11.25
C GLN A 132 -20.73 9.20 -10.94
N SER A 133 -20.47 8.80 -9.69
CA SER A 133 -19.32 8.00 -9.33
C SER A 133 -19.32 6.61 -10.00
N ASP A 134 -20.49 6.10 -10.42
CA ASP A 134 -20.57 4.84 -11.18
C ASP A 134 -19.85 4.92 -12.52
N HIS A 135 -19.83 6.09 -13.16
CA HIS A 135 -19.08 6.27 -14.41
C HIS A 135 -17.57 6.16 -14.19
N GLU A 136 -17.05 6.75 -13.09
CA GLU A 136 -15.64 6.60 -12.72
C GLU A 136 -15.32 5.14 -12.38
N THR A 137 -16.20 4.48 -11.64
CA THR A 137 -16.10 3.06 -11.30
C THR A 137 -16.03 2.19 -12.55
N ALA A 138 -16.89 2.43 -13.56
CA ALA A 138 -16.86 1.73 -14.83
C ALA A 138 -15.55 1.96 -15.61
N LEU A 139 -15.02 3.19 -15.62
CA LEU A 139 -13.75 3.49 -16.27
C LEU A 139 -12.57 2.79 -15.59
N ILE A 140 -12.56 2.72 -14.26
CA ILE A 140 -11.56 1.98 -13.48
C ILE A 140 -11.65 0.49 -13.80
N ALA A 141 -12.86 -0.07 -13.83
CA ALA A 141 -13.12 -1.46 -14.18
C ALA A 141 -12.58 -1.80 -15.58
N LEU A 142 -12.90 -0.98 -16.58
CA LEU A 142 -12.37 -1.12 -17.95
C LEU A 142 -10.84 -1.07 -18.01
N ALA A 143 -10.23 -0.13 -17.30
CA ALA A 143 -8.77 0.01 -17.25
C ALA A 143 -8.11 -1.24 -16.66
N LEU A 144 -8.67 -1.78 -15.58
CA LEU A 144 -8.20 -3.01 -14.95
C LEU A 144 -8.41 -4.23 -15.85
N LYS A 145 -9.61 -4.43 -16.41
CA LYS A 145 -9.90 -5.57 -17.31
C LYS A 145 -9.05 -5.55 -18.57
N LYS A 146 -8.70 -4.37 -19.08
CA LYS A 146 -7.75 -4.25 -20.20
C LYS A 146 -6.36 -4.75 -19.82
N LEU A 147 -5.91 -4.53 -18.58
CA LEU A 147 -4.61 -4.96 -18.09
C LEU A 147 -4.61 -6.43 -17.65
N ASN A 148 -5.69 -6.86 -16.98
CA ASN A 148 -5.87 -8.21 -16.46
C ASN A 148 -7.28 -8.73 -16.81
N PRO A 149 -7.46 -9.32 -18.01
CA PRO A 149 -8.76 -9.82 -18.44
C PRO A 149 -9.35 -10.95 -17.58
N LYS A 150 -8.50 -11.65 -16.82
CA LYS A 150 -8.89 -12.82 -16.01
C LYS A 150 -9.23 -12.46 -14.57
N VAL A 151 -9.02 -11.23 -14.13
CA VAL A 151 -9.30 -10.83 -12.77
C VAL A 151 -10.80 -10.95 -12.48
N ARG A 152 -11.15 -11.53 -11.33
CA ARG A 152 -12.52 -11.45 -10.81
C ARG A 152 -12.74 -10.04 -10.29
N LEU A 153 -13.72 -9.35 -10.82
CA LEU A 153 -13.90 -7.94 -10.59
C LEU A 153 -15.31 -7.66 -10.09
N SER A 154 -15.42 -7.19 -8.87
CA SER A 154 -16.66 -6.64 -8.32
C SER A 154 -16.54 -5.13 -8.22
N ALA A 155 -17.66 -4.44 -8.32
CA ALA A 155 -17.71 -2.99 -8.22
C ALA A 155 -18.88 -2.54 -7.36
N GLU A 156 -18.70 -1.45 -6.65
CA GLU A 156 -19.78 -0.77 -5.96
C GLU A 156 -20.68 -0.11 -7.00
N LEU A 157 -21.99 -0.33 -6.88
CA LEU A 157 -23.02 0.28 -7.69
C LEU A 157 -23.86 1.19 -6.79
N ILE A 158 -24.01 2.45 -7.18
CA ILE A 158 -24.79 3.45 -6.45
C ILE A 158 -26.18 3.56 -7.05
N ASP A 159 -26.27 3.73 -8.37
CA ASP A 159 -27.53 3.80 -9.09
C ASP A 159 -27.80 2.49 -9.83
N PRO A 160 -28.89 1.77 -9.50
CA PRO A 160 -29.25 0.53 -10.18
C PRO A 160 -29.38 0.65 -11.70
N GLU A 161 -29.69 1.84 -12.23
CA GLU A 161 -29.79 2.08 -13.68
C GLU A 161 -28.43 1.94 -14.37
N ASN A 162 -27.32 2.15 -13.65
CA ASN A 162 -25.96 2.03 -14.18
C ASN A 162 -25.41 0.58 -14.17
N ARG A 163 -26.20 -0.40 -13.72
CA ARG A 163 -25.77 -1.81 -13.64
C ARG A 163 -25.23 -2.34 -14.97
N GLU A 164 -25.95 -2.13 -16.06
CA GLU A 164 -25.57 -2.62 -17.39
C GLU A 164 -24.19 -2.05 -17.82
N HIS A 165 -23.86 -0.84 -17.42
CA HIS A 165 -22.57 -0.22 -17.73
C HIS A 165 -21.43 -0.90 -16.98
N LEU A 166 -21.63 -1.27 -15.70
CA LEU A 166 -20.62 -1.97 -14.92
C LEU A 166 -20.44 -3.42 -15.40
N GLU A 167 -21.53 -4.11 -15.74
CA GLU A 167 -21.47 -5.45 -16.34
C GLU A 167 -20.74 -5.42 -17.70
N ALA A 168 -21.03 -4.41 -18.54
CA ALA A 168 -20.32 -4.21 -19.80
C ALA A 168 -18.83 -3.86 -19.60
N ALA A 169 -18.47 -3.22 -18.49
CA ALA A 169 -17.10 -2.98 -18.09
C ALA A 169 -16.38 -4.24 -17.56
N GLY A 170 -17.11 -5.36 -17.42
CA GLY A 170 -16.57 -6.66 -17.01
C GLY A 170 -16.65 -6.91 -15.51
N CYS A 171 -17.49 -6.22 -14.77
CA CYS A 171 -17.79 -6.57 -13.39
C CYS A 171 -18.69 -7.82 -13.33
N ASP A 172 -18.39 -8.67 -12.32
CA ASP A 172 -19.11 -9.92 -12.05
C ASP A 172 -20.34 -9.66 -11.15
#